data_824272ad634c972f6ee093aa9a816775
#
_entry.id   824272ad634c972f6ee093aa9a816775
#
_cell.length_a   1.000
_cell.length_b   1.000
_cell.length_c   1.000
_cell.angle_alpha   90.00
_cell.angle_beta   90.00
_cell.angle_gamma   90.00
#
_symmetry.space_group_name_H-M   'P 1'
#
loop_
_entity.id
_entity.type
_entity.pdbx_description
1 polymer ?
#
loop_
_entity_poly.entity_id
_entity_poly.type
_entity_poly.pdbx_seq_one_letter_code
_entity_poly.pdbx_strand_id
1 'polypeptide(L)'
;MAKLRDQLRGVFGFPITPFRPSDLSVDYAALEKNVALMSEHPFCAMVAAGGTGELYSLSIEEAVEVVRVAKATTKMPVVGGVGINASIACAMARGMEKAGADALLVLPPSYINAPVNGLIDYYAAIGQATGLPLSIYSRDWAVFSPDMVARLAERVPTLEIWKDGQGNARTYQRIMAKLGDRLAWVGGLGDDCLPTYLACGVQAFTSSISNTSPKLALELAELGGLTTGKPADFAKITPLMNRFVHPIYAVREHVKGYEVSVMKYAMDLTGGGITGGPVRPPLENVRPEHRATVEAIVADYKSAGY
;
A
#
# COMPACT_ATOMS: atom_id res chain seq x y z
N MET A 1 -18.83 8.89 16.17
CA MET A 1 -18.09 9.21 14.93
C MET A 1 -18.19 8.01 13.99
N ALA A 2 -18.31 8.23 12.68
CA ALA A 2 -18.23 7.14 11.70
C ALA A 2 -16.86 6.48 11.80
N LYS A 3 -16.80 5.15 11.68
CA LYS A 3 -15.53 4.42 11.72
C LYS A 3 -14.73 4.72 10.45
N LEU A 4 -13.41 4.70 10.55
CA LEU A 4 -12.53 4.93 9.40
C LEU A 4 -12.88 3.97 8.24
N ARG A 5 -13.11 2.70 8.54
CA ARG A 5 -13.45 1.67 7.56
C ARG A 5 -14.65 2.01 6.65
N ASP A 6 -15.61 2.81 7.16
CA ASP A 6 -16.84 3.16 6.44
C ASP A 6 -16.59 4.25 5.37
N GLN A 7 -15.44 4.94 5.45
CA GLN A 7 -15.03 6.03 4.55
C GLN A 7 -14.06 5.56 3.45
N LEU A 8 -13.51 4.35 3.57
CA LEU A 8 -12.46 3.84 2.70
C LEU A 8 -13.04 3.25 1.41
N ARG A 9 -13.28 4.09 0.40
CA ARG A 9 -13.72 3.67 -0.94
C ARG A 9 -12.82 4.27 -2.02
N GLY A 10 -12.37 3.44 -2.97
CA GLY A 10 -11.53 3.87 -4.09
C GLY A 10 -10.08 3.44 -3.97
N VAL A 11 -9.16 4.37 -3.96
CA VAL A 11 -7.70 4.09 -4.03
C VAL A 11 -7.00 4.50 -2.75
N PHE A 12 -6.18 3.60 -2.22
CA PHE A 12 -5.14 3.96 -1.25
C PHE A 12 -3.88 4.35 -2.00
N GLY A 13 -3.42 5.60 -1.83
CA GLY A 13 -2.10 6.03 -2.28
C GLY A 13 -1.00 5.47 -1.38
N PHE A 14 0.09 5.02 -2.00
CA PHE A 14 1.24 4.47 -1.28
C PHE A 14 2.48 5.31 -1.58
N PRO A 15 2.66 6.51 -0.98
CA PRO A 15 3.85 7.32 -1.21
C PRO A 15 5.10 6.52 -0.89
N ILE A 16 6.09 6.61 -1.79
CA ILE A 16 7.42 6.07 -1.56
C ILE A 16 8.15 6.93 -0.52
N THR A 17 9.17 6.38 0.12
CA THR A 17 10.10 7.13 0.95
C THR A 17 11.33 7.50 0.13
N PRO A 18 11.54 8.77 -0.27
CA PRO A 18 12.72 9.18 -1.02
C PRO A 18 13.96 9.13 -0.13
N PHE A 19 15.08 8.65 -0.69
CA PHE A 19 16.38 8.71 -0.02
C PHE A 19 17.33 9.60 -0.81
N ARG A 20 18.21 10.31 -0.10
CA ARG A 20 19.25 11.13 -0.72
C ARG A 20 20.32 10.27 -1.38
N PRO A 21 20.73 10.57 -2.62
CA PRO A 21 21.79 9.79 -3.29
C PRO A 21 23.14 9.84 -2.57
N SER A 22 23.42 10.89 -1.79
CA SER A 22 24.71 11.13 -1.15
C SER A 22 25.02 10.18 0.01
N ASP A 23 24.00 9.83 0.81
CA ASP A 23 24.18 9.12 2.08
C ASP A 23 23.04 8.15 2.42
N LEU A 24 22.06 8.04 1.52
CA LEU A 24 20.84 7.26 1.70
C LEU A 24 19.99 7.67 2.92
N SER A 25 20.19 8.85 3.48
CA SER A 25 19.29 9.38 4.51
C SER A 25 17.92 9.68 3.90
N VAL A 26 16.86 9.65 4.71
CA VAL A 26 15.50 10.00 4.25
C VAL A 26 15.47 11.47 3.83
N ASP A 27 14.96 11.73 2.63
CA ASP A 27 14.71 13.09 2.14
C ASP A 27 13.28 13.52 2.49
N TYR A 28 13.11 14.03 3.71
CA TYR A 28 11.79 14.47 4.19
C TYR A 28 11.21 15.63 3.38
N ALA A 29 12.03 16.50 2.78
CA ALA A 29 11.55 17.59 1.95
C ALA A 29 10.97 17.06 0.61
N ALA A 30 11.64 16.08 0.00
CA ALA A 30 11.11 15.39 -1.17
C ALA A 30 9.85 14.58 -0.83
N LEU A 31 9.80 13.92 0.33
CA LEU A 31 8.61 13.21 0.80
C LEU A 31 7.43 14.17 0.97
N GLU A 32 7.62 15.30 1.65
CA GLU A 32 6.58 16.33 1.83
C GLU A 32 6.02 16.77 0.48
N LYS A 33 6.88 17.06 -0.49
CA LYS A 33 6.48 17.47 -1.83
C LYS A 33 5.71 16.37 -2.56
N ASN A 34 6.17 15.13 -2.51
CA ASN A 34 5.49 14.00 -3.13
C ASN A 34 4.09 13.79 -2.52
N VAL A 35 3.98 13.85 -1.20
CA VAL A 35 2.69 13.74 -0.50
C VAL A 35 1.77 14.91 -0.84
N ALA A 36 2.29 16.15 -0.93
CA ALA A 36 1.51 17.31 -1.32
C ALA A 36 0.90 17.15 -2.72
N LEU A 37 1.71 16.74 -3.71
CA LEU A 37 1.26 16.47 -5.08
C LEU A 37 0.22 15.34 -5.14
N MET A 38 0.45 14.25 -4.41
CA MET A 38 -0.55 13.18 -4.31
C MET A 38 -1.86 13.68 -3.66
N SER A 39 -1.78 14.66 -2.75
CA SER A 39 -2.94 15.20 -2.03
C SER A 39 -3.84 16.08 -2.91
N GLU A 40 -3.40 16.45 -4.10
CA GLU A 40 -4.24 17.12 -5.11
C GLU A 40 -5.28 16.16 -5.73
N HIS A 41 -5.14 14.86 -5.46
CA HIS A 41 -5.98 13.81 -6.00
C HIS A 41 -6.84 13.16 -4.91
N PRO A 42 -8.09 12.75 -5.19
CA PRO A 42 -9.04 12.24 -4.20
C PRO A 42 -8.79 10.77 -3.82
N PHE A 43 -7.63 10.45 -3.29
CA PHE A 43 -7.37 9.15 -2.67
C PHE A 43 -8.19 9.00 -1.38
N CYS A 44 -8.64 7.78 -1.06
CA CYS A 44 -9.40 7.54 0.18
C CYS A 44 -8.51 7.49 1.43
N ALA A 45 -7.24 7.18 1.28
CA ALA A 45 -6.21 7.23 2.33
C ALA A 45 -4.81 7.22 1.73
N MET A 46 -3.80 7.60 2.52
CA MET A 46 -2.38 7.42 2.20
C MET A 46 -1.73 6.45 3.18
N VAL A 47 -0.91 5.53 2.67
CA VAL A 47 -0.16 4.58 3.50
C VAL A 47 1.31 4.97 3.49
N ALA A 48 1.75 5.66 4.54
CA ALA A 48 3.12 6.08 4.74
C ALA A 48 3.95 5.00 5.44
N ALA A 49 5.21 4.86 5.09
CA ALA A 49 6.11 3.82 5.60
C ALA A 49 5.50 2.39 5.48
N GLY A 50 4.74 2.12 4.40
CA GLY A 50 4.26 0.77 4.07
C GLY A 50 5.32 -0.03 3.32
N GLY A 51 4.91 -1.12 2.64
CA GLY A 51 5.82 -1.92 1.80
C GLY A 51 6.48 -1.08 0.70
N THR A 52 5.68 -0.34 -0.07
CA THR A 52 6.17 0.60 -1.10
C THR A 52 7.01 1.74 -0.51
N GLY A 53 6.73 2.14 0.73
CA GLY A 53 7.50 3.14 1.49
C GLY A 53 8.75 2.56 2.17
N GLU A 54 9.16 1.34 1.83
CA GLU A 54 10.38 0.68 2.33
C GLU A 54 10.46 0.57 3.86
N LEU A 55 9.36 0.27 4.56
CA LEU A 55 9.34 0.10 6.01
C LEU A 55 10.50 -0.76 6.53
N TYR A 56 10.82 -1.83 5.81
CA TYR A 56 11.89 -2.78 6.16
C TYR A 56 13.31 -2.19 6.09
N SER A 57 13.47 -1.02 5.48
CA SER A 57 14.75 -0.28 5.36
C SER A 57 14.82 0.95 6.27
N LEU A 58 13.77 1.22 7.06
CA LEU A 58 13.69 2.37 7.95
C LEU A 58 13.97 1.99 9.40
N SER A 59 14.61 2.89 10.15
CA SER A 59 14.61 2.80 11.61
C SER A 59 13.20 3.11 12.15
N ILE A 60 12.97 2.83 13.43
CA ILE A 60 11.69 3.17 14.08
C ILE A 60 11.45 4.68 14.01
N GLU A 61 12.47 5.47 14.30
CA GLU A 61 12.44 6.93 14.31
C GLU A 61 12.15 7.48 12.91
N GLU A 62 12.82 6.94 11.88
CA GLU A 62 12.59 7.33 10.49
C GLU A 62 11.17 7.00 10.05
N ALA A 63 10.66 5.80 10.36
CA ALA A 63 9.31 5.38 10.00
C ALA A 63 8.24 6.28 10.67
N VAL A 64 8.42 6.62 11.95
CA VAL A 64 7.53 7.53 12.68
C VAL A 64 7.58 8.93 12.08
N GLU A 65 8.78 9.42 11.72
CA GLU A 65 8.95 10.76 11.14
C GLU A 65 8.34 10.82 9.72
N VAL A 66 8.46 9.76 8.89
CA VAL A 66 7.79 9.66 7.59
C VAL A 66 6.27 9.81 7.74
N VAL A 67 5.68 9.16 8.73
CA VAL A 67 4.23 9.31 9.01
C VAL A 67 3.89 10.69 9.52
N ARG A 68 4.71 11.28 10.39
CA ARG A 68 4.51 12.65 10.89
C ARG A 68 4.53 13.68 9.74
N VAL A 69 5.50 13.58 8.82
CA VAL A 69 5.59 14.44 7.65
C VAL A 69 4.35 14.26 6.75
N ALA A 70 3.99 13.01 6.44
CA ALA A 70 2.81 12.74 5.63
C ALA A 70 1.55 13.33 6.27
N LYS A 71 1.34 13.12 7.57
CA LYS A 71 0.16 13.62 8.29
C LYS A 71 0.09 15.15 8.36
N ALA A 72 1.23 15.82 8.47
CA ALA A 72 1.31 17.28 8.47
C ALA A 72 1.00 17.87 7.07
N THR A 73 1.23 17.10 6.01
CA THR A 73 1.13 17.56 4.61
C THR A 73 -0.27 17.34 4.03
N THR A 74 -1.00 16.29 4.46
CA THR A 74 -2.30 15.96 3.88
C THR A 74 -3.43 16.01 4.90
N LYS A 75 -4.66 16.29 4.40
CA LYS A 75 -5.91 16.16 5.18
C LYS A 75 -6.54 14.76 5.07
N MET A 76 -6.04 13.93 4.17
CA MET A 76 -6.53 12.58 4.02
C MET A 76 -6.16 11.72 5.25
N PRO A 77 -6.87 10.62 5.50
CA PRO A 77 -6.44 9.64 6.46
C PRO A 77 -5.03 9.12 6.13
N VAL A 78 -4.14 9.10 7.12
CA VAL A 78 -2.79 8.56 6.99
C VAL A 78 -2.69 7.26 7.78
N VAL A 79 -2.33 6.19 7.10
CA VAL A 79 -2.12 4.85 7.65
C VAL A 79 -0.61 4.61 7.77
N GLY A 80 -0.14 4.42 9.00
CA GLY A 80 1.29 4.16 9.26
C GLY A 80 1.63 2.67 9.16
N GLY A 81 2.72 2.33 8.46
CA GLY A 81 3.19 0.94 8.38
C GLY A 81 3.91 0.51 9.67
N VAL A 82 3.59 -0.67 10.18
CA VAL A 82 4.28 -1.30 11.32
C VAL A 82 4.54 -2.77 11.04
N GLY A 83 5.61 -3.34 11.63
CA GLY A 83 5.95 -4.73 11.37
C GLY A 83 7.23 -5.18 12.05
N ILE A 84 7.93 -6.11 11.41
CA ILE A 84 9.22 -6.73 11.78
C ILE A 84 9.05 -7.83 12.83
N ASN A 85 8.79 -7.48 14.08
CA ASN A 85 8.50 -8.38 15.19
C ASN A 85 7.61 -7.67 16.23
N ALA A 86 7.08 -8.38 17.21
CA ALA A 86 6.10 -7.82 18.15
C ALA A 86 6.63 -6.60 18.93
N SER A 87 7.87 -6.65 19.43
CA SER A 87 8.45 -5.56 20.19
C SER A 87 8.62 -4.29 19.38
N ILE A 88 9.20 -4.43 18.17
CA ILE A 88 9.42 -3.32 17.24
C ILE A 88 8.07 -2.78 16.75
N ALA A 89 7.15 -3.65 16.34
CA ALA A 89 5.83 -3.24 15.85
C ALA A 89 5.02 -2.49 16.91
N CYS A 90 5.06 -2.92 18.17
CA CYS A 90 4.42 -2.20 19.29
C CYS A 90 5.07 -0.84 19.55
N ALA A 91 6.41 -0.75 19.44
CA ALA A 91 7.11 0.54 19.59
C ALA A 91 6.74 1.50 18.44
N MET A 92 6.75 0.99 17.18
CA MET A 92 6.27 1.75 16.02
C MET A 92 4.82 2.19 16.21
N ALA A 93 3.90 1.30 16.60
CA ALA A 93 2.49 1.60 16.80
C ALA A 93 2.27 2.81 17.73
N ARG A 94 2.95 2.81 18.88
CA ARG A 94 2.91 3.96 19.81
C ARG A 94 3.51 5.23 19.21
N GLY A 95 4.57 5.11 18.43
CA GLY A 95 5.20 6.24 17.72
C GLY A 95 4.28 6.81 16.65
N MET A 96 3.66 5.94 15.83
CA MET A 96 2.72 6.34 14.77
C MET A 96 1.48 7.05 15.33
N GLU A 97 0.92 6.55 16.44
CA GLU A 97 -0.20 7.19 17.13
C GLU A 97 0.16 8.61 17.58
N LYS A 98 1.34 8.79 18.19
CA LYS A 98 1.85 10.11 18.57
C LYS A 98 2.14 11.02 17.39
N ALA A 99 2.53 10.46 16.25
CA ALA A 99 2.74 11.18 14.99
C ALA A 99 1.43 11.59 14.31
N GLY A 100 0.28 11.14 14.82
CA GLY A 100 -1.05 11.51 14.33
C GLY A 100 -1.59 10.60 13.24
N ALA A 101 -1.08 9.38 13.07
CA ALA A 101 -1.67 8.39 12.17
C ALA A 101 -3.15 8.14 12.51
N ASP A 102 -3.97 7.88 11.50
CA ASP A 102 -5.40 7.59 11.65
C ASP A 102 -5.67 6.07 11.75
N ALA A 103 -4.74 5.24 11.27
CA ALA A 103 -4.76 3.78 11.36
C ALA A 103 -3.34 3.22 11.17
N LEU A 104 -3.20 1.90 11.37
CA LEU A 104 -1.95 1.19 11.14
C LEU A 104 -2.12 0.10 10.09
N LEU A 105 -1.16 -0.01 9.16
CA LEU A 105 -0.98 -1.16 8.28
C LEU A 105 0.01 -2.12 8.94
N VAL A 106 -0.47 -3.26 9.42
CA VAL A 106 0.37 -4.24 10.09
C VAL A 106 0.85 -5.29 9.10
N LEU A 107 2.15 -5.27 8.82
CA LEU A 107 2.82 -6.28 8.01
C LEU A 107 3.03 -7.56 8.82
N PRO A 108 3.11 -8.73 8.16
CA PRO A 108 3.49 -9.97 8.82
C PRO A 108 4.85 -9.84 9.52
N PRO A 109 5.10 -10.58 10.61
CA PRO A 109 6.42 -10.61 11.22
C PRO A 109 7.44 -11.18 10.22
N SER A 110 8.67 -10.63 10.26
CA SER A 110 9.74 -11.00 9.34
C SER A 110 10.42 -12.29 9.77
N TYR A 111 11.00 -13.00 8.79
CA TYR A 111 11.88 -14.16 8.93
C TYR A 111 11.20 -15.48 9.33
N ILE A 112 10.32 -15.50 10.32
CA ILE A 112 9.72 -16.74 10.85
C ILE A 112 8.28 -16.91 10.36
N ASN A 113 7.97 -18.11 9.86
CA ASN A 113 6.59 -18.56 9.62
C ASN A 113 5.98 -18.97 10.96
N ALA A 114 5.29 -18.05 11.60
CA ALA A 114 4.73 -18.26 12.92
C ALA A 114 3.54 -19.24 12.89
N PRO A 115 3.36 -20.09 13.91
CA PRO A 115 2.14 -20.86 14.07
C PRO A 115 0.94 -19.91 14.31
N VAL A 116 -0.26 -20.39 13.94
CA VAL A 116 -1.50 -19.58 13.93
C VAL A 116 -1.74 -18.81 15.22
N ASN A 117 -1.59 -19.44 16.39
CA ASN A 117 -1.83 -18.79 17.66
C ASN A 117 -0.80 -17.68 17.94
N GLY A 118 0.48 -17.95 17.67
CA GLY A 118 1.54 -16.94 17.81
C GLY A 118 1.34 -15.75 16.86
N LEU A 119 0.83 -16.00 15.65
CA LEU A 119 0.50 -14.95 14.70
C LEU A 119 -0.68 -14.10 15.20
N ILE A 120 -1.73 -14.73 15.76
CA ILE A 120 -2.86 -14.01 16.38
C ILE A 120 -2.38 -13.17 17.56
N ASP A 121 -1.51 -13.71 18.41
CA ASP A 121 -0.95 -13.00 19.58
C ASP A 121 -0.07 -11.82 19.14
N TYR A 122 0.68 -11.95 18.02
CA TYR A 122 1.42 -10.84 17.43
C TYR A 122 0.52 -9.65 17.08
N TYR A 123 -0.58 -9.89 16.36
CA TYR A 123 -1.52 -8.82 16.01
C TYR A 123 -2.27 -8.28 17.24
N ALA A 124 -2.59 -9.15 18.20
CA ALA A 124 -3.24 -8.74 19.46
C ALA A 124 -2.34 -7.82 20.30
N ALA A 125 -1.05 -8.13 20.37
CA ALA A 125 -0.08 -7.29 21.09
C ALA A 125 0.02 -5.88 20.49
N ILE A 126 0.00 -5.79 19.15
CA ILE A 126 0.00 -4.50 18.45
C ILE A 126 -1.30 -3.73 18.72
N GLY A 127 -2.46 -4.39 18.63
CA GLY A 127 -3.75 -3.78 18.92
C GLY A 127 -3.92 -3.31 20.37
N GLN A 128 -3.17 -3.92 21.30
CA GLN A 128 -3.11 -3.48 22.72
C GLN A 128 -2.14 -2.32 22.94
N ALA A 129 -1.17 -2.13 22.05
CA ALA A 129 -0.15 -1.09 22.18
C ALA A 129 -0.63 0.29 21.72
N THR A 130 -1.79 0.39 21.05
CA THR A 130 -2.34 1.62 20.49
C THR A 130 -3.87 1.59 20.49
N GLY A 131 -4.50 2.77 20.46
CA GLY A 131 -5.95 2.91 20.23
C GLY A 131 -6.36 2.96 18.76
N LEU A 132 -5.41 2.93 17.82
CA LEU A 132 -5.68 3.10 16.40
C LEU A 132 -6.34 1.87 15.76
N PRO A 133 -7.20 2.06 14.74
CA PRO A 133 -7.67 0.99 13.88
C PRO A 133 -6.51 0.25 13.20
N LEU A 134 -6.60 -1.07 13.09
CA LEU A 134 -5.61 -1.89 12.40
C LEU A 134 -6.12 -2.33 11.04
N SER A 135 -5.23 -2.26 10.05
CA SER A 135 -5.30 -2.95 8.77
C SER A 135 -4.31 -4.11 8.79
N ILE A 136 -4.78 -5.35 8.81
CA ILE A 136 -3.88 -6.50 8.71
C ILE A 136 -3.61 -6.81 7.25
N TYR A 137 -2.34 -6.99 6.91
CA TYR A 137 -1.88 -7.34 5.57
C TYR A 137 -1.58 -8.84 5.47
N SER A 138 -2.45 -9.56 4.77
CA SER A 138 -2.20 -10.96 4.38
C SER A 138 -1.22 -10.97 3.22
N ARG A 139 0.04 -11.31 3.47
CA ARG A 139 1.11 -11.26 2.48
C ARG A 139 2.11 -12.40 2.67
N ASP A 140 2.70 -12.86 1.59
CA ASP A 140 3.75 -13.87 1.55
C ASP A 140 3.32 -15.14 2.33
N TRP A 141 4.09 -15.57 3.32
CA TRP A 141 3.80 -16.75 4.14
C TRP A 141 2.59 -16.58 5.07
N ALA A 142 2.19 -15.34 5.40
CA ALA A 142 1.04 -15.08 6.27
C ALA A 142 -0.29 -15.23 5.51
N VAL A 143 -0.62 -16.47 5.20
CA VAL A 143 -1.85 -16.88 4.52
C VAL A 143 -2.90 -17.24 5.57
N PHE A 144 -4.11 -16.69 5.44
CA PHE A 144 -5.16 -16.85 6.43
C PHE A 144 -6.35 -17.63 5.87
N SER A 145 -6.85 -18.58 6.65
CA SER A 145 -8.15 -19.18 6.40
C SER A 145 -9.29 -18.29 6.92
N PRO A 146 -10.53 -18.48 6.46
CA PRO A 146 -11.67 -17.75 6.99
C PRO A 146 -11.82 -17.84 8.52
N ASP A 147 -11.54 -19.02 9.11
CA ASP A 147 -11.62 -19.22 10.56
C ASP A 147 -10.51 -18.47 11.30
N MET A 148 -9.32 -18.40 10.73
CA MET A 148 -8.22 -17.62 11.31
C MET A 148 -8.56 -16.12 11.35
N VAL A 149 -9.15 -15.57 10.27
CA VAL A 149 -9.53 -14.15 10.24
C VAL A 149 -10.68 -13.88 11.21
N ALA A 150 -11.63 -14.79 11.36
CA ALA A 150 -12.70 -14.68 12.35
C ALA A 150 -12.13 -14.61 13.78
N ARG A 151 -11.22 -15.54 14.14
CA ARG A 151 -10.52 -15.53 15.43
C ARG A 151 -9.71 -14.26 15.65
N LEU A 152 -9.05 -13.74 14.61
CA LEU A 152 -8.36 -12.45 14.67
C LEU A 152 -9.32 -11.31 14.97
N ALA A 153 -10.46 -11.24 14.27
CA ALA A 153 -11.45 -10.19 14.46
C ALA A 153 -12.09 -10.21 15.87
N GLU A 154 -12.18 -11.39 16.49
CA GLU A 154 -12.61 -11.54 17.89
C GLU A 154 -11.52 -11.10 18.87
N ARG A 155 -10.26 -11.52 18.63
CA ARG A 155 -9.12 -11.29 19.52
C ARG A 155 -8.55 -9.87 19.43
N VAL A 156 -8.76 -9.18 18.30
CA VAL A 156 -8.26 -7.85 17.98
C VAL A 156 -9.42 -6.90 17.68
N PRO A 157 -10.07 -6.30 18.68
CA PRO A 157 -11.24 -5.44 18.47
C PRO A 157 -10.98 -4.23 17.57
N THR A 158 -9.73 -3.75 17.54
CA THR A 158 -9.27 -2.64 16.69
C THR A 158 -9.02 -3.05 15.25
N LEU A 159 -9.12 -4.33 14.87
CA LEU A 159 -9.05 -4.77 13.48
C LEU A 159 -10.29 -4.26 12.72
N GLU A 160 -10.09 -3.32 11.81
CA GLU A 160 -11.13 -2.71 11.00
C GLU A 160 -10.96 -2.93 9.50
N ILE A 161 -9.73 -3.20 9.04
CA ILE A 161 -9.39 -3.27 7.62
C ILE A 161 -8.64 -4.57 7.34
N TRP A 162 -9.03 -5.27 6.28
CA TRP A 162 -8.32 -6.42 5.76
C TRP A 162 -7.74 -6.11 4.39
N LYS A 163 -6.41 -6.11 4.30
CA LYS A 163 -5.68 -5.94 3.05
C LYS A 163 -5.23 -7.30 2.55
N ASP A 164 -5.79 -7.74 1.40
CA ASP A 164 -5.35 -8.97 0.75
C ASP A 164 -4.14 -8.73 -0.14
N GLY A 165 -3.07 -9.44 0.08
CA GLY A 165 -1.87 -9.46 -0.75
C GLY A 165 -1.53 -10.83 -1.30
N GLN A 166 -2.49 -11.77 -1.23
CA GLN A 166 -2.32 -13.12 -1.76
C GLN A 166 -2.82 -13.26 -3.20
N GLY A 167 -3.80 -12.41 -3.61
CA GLY A 167 -4.44 -12.49 -4.92
C GLY A 167 -5.27 -13.76 -5.15
N ASN A 168 -5.53 -14.54 -4.10
CA ASN A 168 -6.35 -15.75 -4.18
C ASN A 168 -7.84 -15.41 -4.01
N ALA A 169 -8.52 -15.11 -5.11
CA ALA A 169 -9.93 -14.73 -5.13
C ALA A 169 -10.82 -15.72 -4.38
N ARG A 170 -10.60 -17.04 -4.55
CA ARG A 170 -11.40 -18.09 -3.91
C ARG A 170 -11.33 -18.03 -2.39
N THR A 171 -10.13 -17.87 -1.84
CA THR A 171 -9.92 -17.77 -0.39
C THR A 171 -10.46 -16.43 0.12
N TYR A 172 -10.17 -15.35 -0.60
CA TYR A 172 -10.60 -14.01 -0.21
C TYR A 172 -12.13 -13.89 -0.14
N GLN A 173 -12.85 -14.36 -1.16
CA GLN A 173 -14.33 -14.39 -1.14
C GLN A 173 -14.89 -15.18 0.03
N ARG A 174 -14.27 -16.32 0.41
CA ARG A 174 -14.69 -17.09 1.59
C ARG A 174 -14.47 -16.34 2.91
N ILE A 175 -13.39 -15.58 3.02
CA ILE A 175 -13.12 -14.72 4.17
C ILE A 175 -14.20 -13.63 4.23
N MET A 176 -14.44 -12.93 3.12
CA MET A 176 -15.47 -11.90 3.02
C MET A 176 -16.87 -12.44 3.36
N ALA A 177 -17.25 -13.60 2.82
CA ALA A 177 -18.53 -14.23 3.11
C ALA A 177 -18.71 -14.60 4.60
N LYS A 178 -17.61 -14.97 5.28
CA LYS A 178 -17.65 -15.34 6.70
C LYS A 178 -17.79 -14.14 7.63
N LEU A 179 -17.16 -13.00 7.29
CA LEU A 179 -17.11 -11.82 8.16
C LEU A 179 -18.08 -10.71 7.72
N GLY A 180 -18.63 -10.79 6.51
CA GLY A 180 -19.58 -9.78 5.99
C GLY A 180 -19.01 -8.38 6.01
N ASP A 181 -19.72 -7.45 6.63
CA ASP A 181 -19.37 -6.03 6.76
C ASP A 181 -18.55 -5.70 8.02
N ARG A 182 -18.05 -6.73 8.73
CA ARG A 182 -17.24 -6.54 9.96
C ARG A 182 -15.94 -5.78 9.65
N LEU A 183 -15.37 -5.92 8.44
CA LEU A 183 -14.12 -5.33 8.01
C LEU A 183 -14.30 -4.56 6.70
N ALA A 184 -13.46 -3.55 6.48
CA ALA A 184 -13.25 -2.99 5.16
C ALA A 184 -12.35 -3.92 4.34
N TRP A 185 -12.76 -4.23 3.11
CA TRP A 185 -12.10 -5.16 2.23
C TRP A 185 -11.25 -4.42 1.19
N VAL A 186 -9.93 -4.63 1.23
CA VAL A 186 -8.97 -3.90 0.39
C VAL A 186 -8.15 -4.88 -0.46
N GLY A 187 -8.16 -4.68 -1.77
CA GLY A 187 -7.27 -5.36 -2.71
C GLY A 187 -5.85 -4.81 -2.60
N GLY A 188 -4.86 -5.66 -2.30
CA GLY A 188 -3.57 -5.17 -1.88
C GLY A 188 -2.35 -5.87 -2.44
N LEU A 189 -2.49 -6.77 -3.42
CA LEU A 189 -1.35 -7.42 -4.06
C LEU A 189 -0.62 -6.45 -5.00
N GLY A 190 -1.39 -5.82 -5.90
CA GLY A 190 -0.87 -4.86 -6.86
C GLY A 190 -1.99 -4.31 -7.74
N ASP A 191 -1.68 -3.24 -8.50
CA ASP A 191 -2.62 -2.65 -9.46
C ASP A 191 -3.03 -3.66 -10.56
N ASP A 192 -2.13 -4.55 -10.93
CA ASP A 192 -2.34 -5.63 -11.92
C ASP A 192 -3.39 -6.65 -11.50
N CYS A 193 -3.64 -6.81 -10.20
CA CYS A 193 -4.68 -7.66 -9.65
C CYS A 193 -6.05 -6.97 -9.49
N LEU A 194 -6.17 -5.70 -9.88
CA LEU A 194 -7.42 -4.94 -9.72
C LEU A 194 -8.66 -5.67 -10.29
N PRO A 195 -8.65 -6.24 -11.51
CA PRO A 195 -9.83 -6.94 -12.04
C PRO A 195 -10.31 -8.08 -11.15
N THR A 196 -9.38 -8.83 -10.57
CA THR A 196 -9.69 -9.92 -9.62
C THR A 196 -10.36 -9.37 -8.36
N TYR A 197 -9.85 -8.28 -7.81
CA TYR A 197 -10.41 -7.66 -6.61
C TYR A 197 -11.80 -7.05 -6.86
N LEU A 198 -12.03 -6.44 -8.02
CA LEU A 198 -13.35 -5.94 -8.42
C LEU A 198 -14.37 -7.08 -8.48
N ALA A 199 -13.97 -8.22 -9.05
CA ALA A 199 -14.82 -9.43 -9.09
C ALA A 199 -15.10 -10.02 -7.70
N CYS A 200 -14.20 -9.81 -6.72
CA CYS A 200 -14.44 -10.19 -5.33
C CYS A 200 -15.40 -9.24 -4.60
N GLY A 201 -15.60 -8.01 -5.10
CA GLY A 201 -16.46 -7.02 -4.47
C GLY A 201 -15.75 -6.20 -3.38
N VAL A 202 -14.45 -5.95 -3.52
CA VAL A 202 -13.73 -5.02 -2.62
C VAL A 202 -14.27 -3.60 -2.74
N GLN A 203 -14.09 -2.81 -1.70
CA GLN A 203 -14.48 -1.40 -1.69
C GLN A 203 -13.31 -0.44 -1.97
N ALA A 204 -12.08 -0.94 -1.90
CA ALA A 204 -10.89 -0.17 -2.21
C ALA A 204 -9.73 -1.07 -2.68
N PHE A 205 -8.76 -0.50 -3.34
CA PHE A 205 -7.50 -1.18 -3.66
C PHE A 205 -6.30 -0.28 -3.39
N THR A 206 -5.12 -0.89 -3.32
CA THR A 206 -3.86 -0.18 -3.10
C THR A 206 -3.11 -0.02 -4.41
N SER A 207 -2.66 1.20 -4.70
CA SER A 207 -1.97 1.52 -5.94
C SER A 207 -0.54 2.00 -5.70
N SER A 208 0.41 1.34 -6.32
CA SER A 208 1.79 1.84 -6.44
C SER A 208 1.95 2.76 -7.66
N ILE A 209 1.18 2.53 -8.72
CA ILE A 209 1.13 3.39 -9.92
C ILE A 209 0.68 4.81 -9.56
N SER A 210 -0.07 4.98 -8.47
CA SER A 210 -0.47 6.30 -7.96
C SER A 210 0.72 7.26 -7.71
N ASN A 211 1.94 6.74 -7.56
CA ASN A 211 3.16 7.55 -7.43
C ASN A 211 3.62 8.18 -8.76
N THR A 212 3.34 7.53 -9.87
CA THR A 212 3.75 7.98 -11.23
C THR A 212 2.58 8.54 -12.02
N SER A 213 1.40 7.95 -11.86
CA SER A 213 0.17 8.35 -12.54
C SER A 213 -1.03 8.24 -11.60
N PRO A 214 -1.27 9.24 -10.74
CA PRO A 214 -2.48 9.32 -9.90
C PRO A 214 -3.78 9.23 -10.73
N LYS A 215 -3.80 9.87 -11.90
CA LYS A 215 -4.97 9.89 -12.79
C LYS A 215 -5.37 8.49 -13.25
N LEU A 216 -4.40 7.67 -13.69
CA LEU A 216 -4.66 6.31 -14.12
C LEU A 216 -5.25 5.46 -12.99
N ALA A 217 -4.66 5.54 -11.79
CA ALA A 217 -5.15 4.81 -10.64
C ALA A 217 -6.60 5.18 -10.28
N LEU A 218 -6.93 6.46 -10.35
CA LEU A 218 -8.28 6.97 -10.06
C LEU A 218 -9.28 6.63 -11.15
N GLU A 219 -8.90 6.69 -12.42
CA GLU A 219 -9.74 6.27 -13.54
C GLU A 219 -10.08 4.78 -13.45
N LEU A 220 -9.11 3.94 -13.14
CA LEU A 220 -9.33 2.50 -12.90
C LEU A 220 -10.30 2.26 -11.73
N ALA A 221 -10.20 3.04 -10.65
CA ALA A 221 -11.13 2.97 -9.52
C ALA A 221 -12.55 3.39 -9.91
N GLU A 222 -12.69 4.46 -10.68
CA GLU A 222 -13.98 4.95 -11.17
C GLU A 222 -14.65 3.93 -12.10
N LEU A 223 -13.90 3.44 -13.10
CA LEU A 223 -14.35 2.39 -14.02
C LEU A 223 -14.66 1.08 -13.28
N GLY A 224 -13.93 0.80 -12.21
CA GLY A 224 -14.18 -0.32 -11.31
C GLY A 224 -15.40 -0.16 -10.40
N GLY A 225 -16.04 1.00 -10.41
CA GLY A 225 -17.21 1.30 -9.59
C GLY A 225 -16.91 1.56 -8.11
N LEU A 226 -15.64 1.61 -7.71
CA LEU A 226 -15.25 1.74 -6.29
C LEU A 226 -15.65 3.10 -5.70
N THR A 227 -15.67 4.14 -6.52
CA THR A 227 -16.07 5.50 -6.13
C THR A 227 -17.49 5.83 -6.51
N THR A 228 -18.05 5.16 -7.53
CA THR A 228 -19.36 5.46 -8.09
C THR A 228 -20.46 4.52 -7.65
N GLY A 229 -20.12 3.34 -7.14
CA GLY A 229 -21.05 2.26 -6.81
C GLY A 229 -21.70 1.60 -8.04
N LYS A 230 -21.25 1.95 -9.25
CA LYS A 230 -21.73 1.32 -10.49
C LYS A 230 -21.03 -0.03 -10.71
N PRO A 231 -21.60 -0.93 -11.53
CA PRO A 231 -20.89 -2.12 -11.98
C PRO A 231 -19.57 -1.78 -12.69
N ALA A 232 -18.55 -2.62 -12.50
CA ALA A 232 -17.26 -2.44 -13.15
C ALA A 232 -17.37 -2.55 -14.69
N ASP A 233 -16.76 -1.59 -15.40
CA ASP A 233 -16.70 -1.54 -16.85
C ASP A 233 -15.41 -2.23 -17.36
N PHE A 234 -15.42 -3.56 -17.37
CA PHE A 234 -14.25 -4.32 -17.81
C PHE A 234 -13.89 -4.09 -19.28
N ALA A 235 -14.85 -3.64 -20.13
CA ALA A 235 -14.56 -3.33 -21.52
C ALA A 235 -13.61 -2.11 -21.63
N LYS A 236 -13.68 -1.18 -20.70
CA LYS A 236 -12.76 -0.04 -20.61
C LYS A 236 -11.54 -0.32 -19.75
N ILE A 237 -11.69 -1.06 -18.65
CA ILE A 237 -10.57 -1.41 -17.76
C ILE A 237 -9.53 -2.24 -18.50
N THR A 238 -9.92 -3.29 -19.24
CA THR A 238 -8.98 -4.22 -19.86
C THR A 238 -7.97 -3.54 -20.81
N PRO A 239 -8.36 -2.63 -21.71
CA PRO A 239 -7.38 -1.90 -22.53
C PRO A 239 -6.39 -1.05 -21.71
N LEU A 240 -6.84 -0.39 -20.65
CA LEU A 240 -5.96 0.38 -19.77
C LEU A 240 -4.98 -0.53 -19.03
N MET A 241 -5.45 -1.66 -18.50
CA MET A 241 -4.60 -2.66 -17.87
C MET A 241 -3.51 -3.15 -18.82
N ASN A 242 -3.89 -3.54 -20.04
CA ASN A 242 -2.96 -4.09 -21.02
C ASN A 242 -1.92 -3.06 -21.49
N ARG A 243 -2.32 -1.79 -21.66
CA ARG A 243 -1.41 -0.76 -22.16
C ARG A 243 -0.53 -0.16 -21.06
N PHE A 244 -1.07 0.07 -19.87
CA PHE A 244 -0.40 0.89 -18.86
C PHE A 244 -0.01 0.13 -17.59
N VAL A 245 -0.80 -0.85 -17.15
CA VAL A 245 -0.51 -1.54 -15.88
C VAL A 245 0.40 -2.74 -16.09
N HIS A 246 0.03 -3.67 -16.96
CA HIS A 246 0.81 -4.89 -17.15
C HIS A 246 2.26 -4.66 -17.59
N PRO A 247 2.58 -3.68 -18.48
CA PRO A 247 3.97 -3.48 -18.88
C PRO A 247 4.91 -3.11 -17.72
N ILE A 248 4.50 -2.20 -16.83
CA ILE A 248 5.35 -1.80 -15.69
C ILE A 248 5.44 -2.94 -14.66
N TYR A 249 4.38 -3.73 -14.47
CA TYR A 249 4.40 -4.90 -13.61
C TYR A 249 5.30 -6.00 -14.15
N ALA A 250 5.31 -6.23 -15.47
CA ALA A 250 6.24 -7.17 -16.10
C ALA A 250 7.73 -6.81 -15.82
N VAL A 251 8.09 -5.51 -15.88
CA VAL A 251 9.45 -5.08 -15.53
C VAL A 251 9.75 -5.36 -14.04
N ARG A 252 8.78 -5.16 -13.15
CA ARG A 252 8.93 -5.41 -11.71
C ARG A 252 9.21 -6.87 -11.37
N GLU A 253 8.82 -7.80 -12.24
CA GLU A 253 9.06 -9.24 -12.07
C GLU A 253 10.46 -9.69 -12.51
N HIS A 254 11.21 -8.85 -13.24
CA HIS A 254 12.55 -9.22 -13.73
C HIS A 254 13.55 -9.49 -12.61
N VAL A 255 13.42 -8.78 -11.49
CA VAL A 255 14.32 -8.90 -10.34
C VAL A 255 13.48 -8.82 -9.06
N LYS A 256 13.71 -9.74 -8.13
CA LYS A 256 13.05 -9.69 -6.82
C LYS A 256 13.42 -8.39 -6.10
N GLY A 257 12.43 -7.65 -5.65
CA GLY A 257 12.60 -6.34 -4.99
C GLY A 257 12.40 -5.13 -5.93
N TYR A 258 12.20 -5.36 -7.23
CA TYR A 258 11.93 -4.29 -8.19
C TYR A 258 10.58 -3.59 -7.99
N GLU A 259 9.72 -4.12 -7.13
CA GLU A 259 8.42 -3.52 -6.81
C GLU A 259 8.54 -2.05 -6.38
N VAL A 260 9.64 -1.69 -5.73
CA VAL A 260 9.92 -0.31 -5.30
C VAL A 260 10.87 0.39 -6.25
N SER A 261 11.96 -0.27 -6.65
CA SER A 261 13.01 0.33 -7.47
C SER A 261 12.48 0.85 -8.81
N VAL A 262 11.62 0.08 -9.48
CA VAL A 262 11.00 0.48 -10.76
C VAL A 262 10.09 1.67 -10.56
N MET A 263 9.31 1.71 -9.46
CA MET A 263 8.43 2.86 -9.19
C MET A 263 9.23 4.12 -8.90
N LYS A 264 10.29 4.04 -8.09
CA LYS A 264 11.17 5.20 -7.82
C LYS A 264 11.80 5.73 -9.10
N TYR A 265 12.34 4.84 -9.93
CA TYR A 265 12.93 5.25 -11.20
C TYR A 265 11.89 5.88 -12.15
N ALA A 266 10.71 5.29 -12.25
CA ALA A 266 9.62 5.86 -13.02
C ALA A 266 9.19 7.25 -12.52
N MET A 267 9.15 7.46 -11.19
CA MET A 267 8.86 8.77 -10.60
C MET A 267 9.89 9.82 -11.01
N ASP A 268 11.18 9.51 -10.97
CA ASP A 268 12.24 10.45 -11.40
C ASP A 268 12.11 10.84 -12.88
N LEU A 269 11.54 9.95 -13.71
CA LEU A 269 11.24 10.22 -15.11
C LEU A 269 9.96 11.04 -15.32
N THR A 270 9.01 11.01 -14.37
CA THR A 270 7.71 11.69 -14.52
C THR A 270 7.88 13.22 -14.59
N GLY A 271 8.78 13.79 -13.82
CA GLY A 271 8.98 15.23 -13.72
C GLY A 271 8.01 15.91 -12.75
N GLY A 272 7.71 17.19 -12.95
CA GLY A 272 6.76 17.91 -12.08
C GLY A 272 7.26 18.15 -10.65
N GLY A 273 8.49 17.77 -10.35
CA GLY A 273 9.10 17.90 -9.03
C GLY A 273 8.85 16.72 -8.10
N ILE A 274 8.30 15.63 -8.62
CA ILE A 274 8.25 14.34 -7.94
C ILE A 274 9.68 13.76 -7.87
N THR A 275 10.03 13.14 -6.75
CA THR A 275 11.34 12.54 -6.54
C THR A 275 11.18 11.11 -6.03
N GLY A 276 11.71 10.14 -6.78
CA GLY A 276 11.82 8.74 -6.37
C GLY A 276 13.06 8.50 -5.52
N GLY A 277 14.21 8.88 -6.07
CA GLY A 277 15.51 8.65 -5.47
C GLY A 277 15.94 7.18 -5.49
N PRO A 278 17.11 6.87 -4.90
CA PRO A 278 17.60 5.48 -4.81
C PRO A 278 16.79 4.66 -3.80
N VAL A 279 16.93 3.34 -3.86
CA VAL A 279 16.49 2.43 -2.81
C VAL A 279 17.62 2.18 -1.81
N ARG A 280 17.26 1.72 -0.59
CA ARG A 280 18.24 1.23 0.40
C ARG A 280 18.48 -0.27 0.24
N PRO A 281 19.69 -0.79 0.58
CA PRO A 281 19.89 -2.22 0.76
C PRO A 281 18.86 -2.82 1.75
N PRO A 282 18.37 -4.04 1.50
CA PRO A 282 18.86 -5.03 0.55
C PRO A 282 18.31 -4.90 -0.89
N LEU A 283 17.55 -3.86 -1.20
CA LEU A 283 17.10 -3.60 -2.56
C LEU A 283 18.24 -3.05 -3.42
N GLU A 284 18.09 -3.16 -4.74
CA GLU A 284 18.98 -2.57 -5.73
C GLU A 284 18.21 -1.62 -6.65
N ASN A 285 18.88 -0.57 -7.14
CA ASN A 285 18.29 0.32 -8.15
C ASN A 285 18.06 -0.42 -9.47
N VAL A 286 17.21 0.14 -10.33
CA VAL A 286 16.95 -0.42 -11.67
C VAL A 286 18.27 -0.54 -12.45
N ARG A 287 18.56 -1.76 -12.89
CA ARG A 287 19.76 -2.08 -13.66
C ARG A 287 19.76 -1.35 -15.01
N PRO A 288 20.95 -0.97 -15.55
CA PRO A 288 21.04 -0.24 -16.81
C PRO A 288 20.26 -0.90 -17.97
N GLU A 289 20.29 -2.23 -18.08
CA GLU A 289 19.63 -3.00 -19.13
C GLU A 289 18.10 -2.93 -19.10
N HIS A 290 17.50 -2.57 -17.97
CA HIS A 290 16.04 -2.46 -17.83
C HIS A 290 15.52 -1.01 -17.91
N ARG A 291 16.40 -0.01 -17.87
CA ARG A 291 16.02 1.42 -17.81
C ARG A 291 15.25 1.87 -19.05
N ALA A 292 15.72 1.51 -20.24
CA ALA A 292 15.08 1.89 -21.50
C ALA A 292 13.62 1.41 -21.57
N THR A 293 13.31 0.25 -20.98
CA THR A 293 11.92 -0.27 -20.91
C THR A 293 11.07 0.61 -20.00
N VAL A 294 11.56 0.99 -18.83
CA VAL A 294 10.81 1.88 -17.91
C VAL A 294 10.62 3.26 -18.52
N GLU A 295 11.66 3.80 -19.21
CA GLU A 295 11.60 5.09 -19.92
C GLU A 295 10.51 5.09 -20.98
N ALA A 296 10.40 4.01 -21.78
CA ALA A 296 9.37 3.87 -22.80
C ALA A 296 7.95 3.82 -22.19
N ILE A 297 7.78 3.10 -21.07
CA ILE A 297 6.49 3.01 -20.35
C ILE A 297 6.07 4.39 -19.82
N VAL A 298 6.97 5.12 -19.18
CA VAL A 298 6.67 6.46 -18.66
C VAL A 298 6.39 7.45 -19.80
N ALA A 299 7.10 7.34 -20.93
CA ALA A 299 6.81 8.14 -22.13
C ALA A 299 5.40 7.86 -22.67
N ASP A 300 4.95 6.59 -22.65
CA ASP A 300 3.59 6.23 -23.06
C ASP A 300 2.54 6.80 -22.08
N TYR A 301 2.79 6.78 -20.76
CA TYR A 301 1.92 7.44 -19.77
C TYR A 301 1.76 8.92 -20.11
N LYS A 302 2.87 9.65 -20.30
CA LYS A 302 2.85 11.08 -20.63
C LYS A 302 2.11 11.37 -21.93
N SER A 303 2.31 10.54 -22.96
CA SER A 303 1.65 10.69 -24.27
C SER A 303 0.13 10.53 -24.19
N ALA A 304 -0.34 9.74 -23.24
CA ALA A 304 -1.75 9.50 -22.97
C ALA A 304 -2.37 10.51 -21.98
N GLY A 305 -1.58 11.39 -21.39
CA GLY A 305 -2.04 12.39 -20.41
C GLY A 305 -2.10 11.91 -18.97
N TYR A 306 -1.44 10.78 -18.72
CA TYR A 306 -1.28 10.17 -17.41
C TYR A 306 -0.01 10.63 -16.68
#